data_82a73c7987893845f4741467c25ef873
#
_entry.id   82a73c7987893845f4741467c25ef873
#
_cell.length_a   1.000
_cell.length_b   1.000
_cell.length_c   1.000
_cell.angle_alpha   90.00
_cell.angle_beta   90.00
_cell.angle_gamma   90.00
#
_symmetry.space_group_name_H-M   'P 1'
#
loop_
_entity.id
_entity.type
_entity.pdbx_description
1 polymer ?
#
loop_
_entity_poly.entity_id
_entity_poly.type
_entity_poly.pdbx_seq_one_letter_code
_entity_poly.pdbx_strand_id
1 'polypeptide(L)'
;MSRAHNFCAGPAALPLAVLDRARAEMTDWLGLGVSVMEVSHRSREFVAVAKHAEATLRRLLAISDDYAVLFLQGGASAQFSAVPLNLSAAGQVIDQVVTGQWSKKAHAEGERYSPVNLVASSADTQYTTVPEEAQWQRDSSAAYLHYCPNETIGGLAFSHVPESAVPLVADMSSTILSQPIDVNQFGVIYAGAQKNIGPAGLTVVIVRRDLLGRARSETPSTMNWQNAADNDSMHNTPPTFAIYLAGLVFDWLEALGGLTAIEEINRRKAGKLYELIDASDFFSNPVEVKSRSLINVPFTLADAALDDVFLQEAEAAQLLNLKGHRSVGGMRASLYNAVDEASVDALCGFLRHFEQRHG
;
A
#
# COMPACT_ATOMS: atom_id res chain seq x y z
N MET A 1 -4.12 -26.35 -14.66
CA MET A 1 -4.87 -25.10 -14.92
C MET A 1 -3.85 -23.96 -14.88
N SER A 2 -3.89 -23.04 -15.84
CA SER A 2 -3.11 -21.81 -15.79
C SER A 2 -3.61 -20.97 -14.61
N ARG A 3 -2.73 -20.21 -13.96
CA ARG A 3 -3.11 -19.26 -12.91
C ARG A 3 -3.91 -18.12 -13.54
N ALA A 4 -5.03 -17.73 -12.90
CA ALA A 4 -5.80 -16.58 -13.33
C ALA A 4 -5.04 -15.25 -13.09
N HIS A 5 -5.33 -14.24 -13.91
CA HIS A 5 -4.80 -12.90 -13.79
C HIS A 5 -5.59 -12.13 -12.74
N ASN A 6 -4.97 -11.83 -11.60
CA ASN A 6 -5.65 -11.23 -10.45
C ASN A 6 -5.31 -9.74 -10.30
N PHE A 7 -6.27 -8.87 -10.57
CA PHE A 7 -6.16 -7.40 -10.47
C PHE A 7 -6.76 -6.83 -9.17
N CYS A 8 -6.89 -7.66 -8.12
CA CYS A 8 -7.48 -7.25 -6.85
C CYS A 8 -6.71 -6.10 -6.19
N ALA A 9 -7.43 -5.11 -5.69
CA ALA A 9 -6.87 -3.95 -5.02
C ALA A 9 -6.35 -4.22 -3.59
N GLY A 10 -6.64 -5.41 -3.07
CA GLY A 10 -6.22 -5.90 -1.75
C GLY A 10 -7.31 -6.73 -1.07
N PRO A 11 -6.97 -7.95 -0.59
CA PRO A 11 -5.68 -8.63 -0.72
C PRO A 11 -5.27 -8.85 -2.18
N ALA A 12 -4.03 -8.47 -2.50
CA ALA A 12 -3.51 -8.48 -3.85
C ALA A 12 -2.90 -9.84 -4.26
N ALA A 13 -2.51 -9.97 -5.53
CA ALA A 13 -1.73 -11.10 -5.99
C ALA A 13 -0.39 -11.20 -5.23
N LEU A 14 0.07 -12.43 -5.00
CA LEU A 14 1.40 -12.72 -4.47
C LEU A 14 2.26 -13.34 -5.57
N PRO A 15 3.60 -13.17 -5.53
CA PRO A 15 4.48 -13.83 -6.50
C PRO A 15 4.32 -15.35 -6.44
N LEU A 16 4.22 -16.00 -7.62
CA LEU A 16 4.03 -17.45 -7.66
C LEU A 16 5.19 -18.20 -6.99
N ALA A 17 6.42 -17.75 -7.19
CA ALA A 17 7.60 -18.35 -6.55
C ALA A 17 7.52 -18.32 -5.01
N VAL A 18 6.97 -17.26 -4.42
CA VAL A 18 6.73 -17.15 -2.97
C VAL A 18 5.69 -18.16 -2.52
N LEU A 19 4.57 -18.29 -3.26
CA LEU A 19 3.51 -19.24 -2.95
C LEU A 19 4.00 -20.69 -3.08
N ASP A 20 4.80 -21.01 -4.10
CA ASP A 20 5.37 -22.33 -4.32
C ASP A 20 6.34 -22.70 -3.20
N ARG A 21 7.19 -21.77 -2.76
CA ARG A 21 8.08 -21.97 -1.61
C ARG A 21 7.29 -22.20 -0.33
N ALA A 22 6.30 -21.34 -0.04
CA ALA A 22 5.45 -21.51 1.13
C ALA A 22 4.70 -22.84 1.11
N ARG A 23 4.22 -23.27 -0.07
CA ARG A 23 3.59 -24.60 -0.22
C ARG A 23 4.52 -25.74 0.08
N ALA A 24 5.77 -25.67 -0.40
CA ALA A 24 6.79 -26.71 -0.15
C ALA A 24 7.18 -26.82 1.34
N GLU A 25 7.17 -25.68 2.04
CA GLU A 25 7.55 -25.58 3.46
C GLU A 25 6.33 -25.68 4.41
N MET A 26 5.12 -25.88 3.90
CA MET A 26 3.88 -25.76 4.68
C MET A 26 3.78 -26.74 5.84
N THR A 27 4.25 -27.99 5.68
CA THR A 27 4.13 -29.05 6.69
C THR A 27 5.45 -29.44 7.31
N ASP A 28 6.57 -29.02 6.73
CA ASP A 28 7.92 -29.30 7.22
C ASP A 28 8.84 -28.11 6.94
N TRP A 29 8.75 -27.10 7.78
CA TRP A 29 9.58 -25.90 7.64
C TRP A 29 10.97 -26.16 8.24
N LEU A 30 12.01 -25.94 7.43
CA LEU A 30 13.43 -26.17 7.78
C LEU A 30 13.76 -27.61 8.25
N GLY A 31 12.97 -28.62 7.90
CA GLY A 31 13.17 -29.99 8.36
C GLY A 31 12.78 -30.22 9.82
N LEU A 32 11.98 -29.33 10.40
CA LEU A 32 11.54 -29.41 11.80
C LEU A 32 10.35 -30.35 12.01
N GLY A 33 9.71 -30.82 10.92
CA GLY A 33 8.52 -31.65 10.98
C GLY A 33 7.25 -30.91 11.41
N VAL A 34 7.29 -29.58 11.42
CA VAL A 34 6.16 -28.69 11.75
C VAL A 34 6.11 -27.50 10.79
N SER A 35 4.95 -26.88 10.68
CA SER A 35 4.77 -25.64 9.91
C SER A 35 5.39 -24.44 10.62
N VAL A 36 5.83 -23.43 9.85
CA VAL A 36 6.21 -22.13 10.43
C VAL A 36 5.07 -21.50 11.27
N MET A 37 3.81 -21.83 10.97
CA MET A 37 2.63 -21.38 11.74
C MET A 37 2.57 -21.97 13.16
N GLU A 38 3.23 -23.13 13.39
CA GLU A 38 3.21 -23.84 14.66
C GLU A 38 4.45 -23.54 15.52
N VAL A 39 5.42 -22.78 14.95
CA VAL A 39 6.67 -22.44 15.64
C VAL A 39 6.44 -21.24 16.56
N SER A 40 6.96 -21.34 17.80
CA SER A 40 6.89 -20.22 18.74
C SER A 40 7.59 -18.98 18.18
N HIS A 41 6.94 -17.83 18.23
CA HIS A 41 7.54 -16.54 17.84
C HIS A 41 8.77 -16.16 18.68
N ARG A 42 9.01 -16.84 19.81
CA ARG A 42 10.17 -16.64 20.69
C ARG A 42 11.28 -17.67 20.44
N SER A 43 11.07 -18.64 19.55
CA SER A 43 12.11 -19.56 19.16
C SER A 43 13.21 -18.84 18.36
N ARG A 44 14.42 -19.38 18.44
CA ARG A 44 15.57 -18.85 17.69
C ARG A 44 15.29 -18.83 16.17
N GLU A 45 14.61 -19.85 15.69
CA GLU A 45 14.28 -20.02 14.27
C GLU A 45 13.33 -18.92 13.79
N PHE A 46 12.25 -18.63 14.53
CA PHE A 46 11.32 -17.57 14.13
C PHE A 46 11.90 -16.16 14.32
N VAL A 47 12.65 -15.92 15.39
CA VAL A 47 13.38 -14.66 15.59
C VAL A 47 14.32 -14.39 14.41
N ALA A 48 14.95 -15.43 13.85
CA ALA A 48 15.78 -15.30 12.66
C ALA A 48 14.95 -14.90 11.42
N VAL A 49 13.73 -15.43 11.25
CA VAL A 49 12.81 -15.01 10.17
C VAL A 49 12.45 -13.55 10.27
N ALA A 50 12.05 -13.08 11.45
CA ALA A 50 11.66 -11.68 11.64
C ALA A 50 12.85 -10.73 11.40
N LYS A 51 14.03 -11.06 11.92
CA LYS A 51 15.25 -10.29 11.70
C LYS A 51 15.68 -10.28 10.24
N HIS A 52 15.56 -11.40 9.54
CA HIS A 52 15.86 -11.48 8.11
C HIS A 52 14.89 -10.60 7.31
N ALA A 53 13.58 -10.70 7.57
CA ALA A 53 12.58 -9.86 6.91
C ALA A 53 12.85 -8.36 7.13
N GLU A 54 13.16 -7.95 8.37
CA GLU A 54 13.54 -6.58 8.67
C GLU A 54 14.81 -6.15 7.93
N ALA A 55 15.87 -6.96 7.96
CA ALA A 55 17.14 -6.66 7.33
C ALA A 55 17.00 -6.52 5.81
N THR A 56 16.21 -7.38 5.15
CA THR A 56 15.95 -7.31 3.71
C THR A 56 15.12 -6.06 3.36
N LEU A 57 14.08 -5.74 4.16
CA LEU A 57 13.30 -4.51 3.98
C LEU A 57 14.17 -3.26 4.13
N ARG A 58 15.08 -3.25 5.12
CA ARG A 58 16.05 -2.15 5.30
C ARG A 58 16.95 -1.97 4.09
N ARG A 59 17.47 -3.06 3.50
CA ARG A 59 18.27 -2.97 2.27
C ARG A 59 17.48 -2.46 1.09
N LEU A 60 16.26 -2.99 0.87
CA LEU A 60 15.40 -2.58 -0.25
C LEU A 60 15.05 -1.09 -0.22
N LEU A 61 14.78 -0.53 0.96
CA LEU A 61 14.36 0.85 1.14
C LEU A 61 15.49 1.77 1.64
N ALA A 62 16.73 1.27 1.77
CA ALA A 62 17.86 1.99 2.32
C ALA A 62 17.57 2.64 3.69
N ILE A 63 16.87 1.91 4.58
CA ILE A 63 16.48 2.42 5.91
C ILE A 63 17.69 2.44 6.83
N SER A 64 18.06 3.61 7.35
CA SER A 64 19.15 3.77 8.31
C SER A 64 18.76 3.29 9.73
N ASP A 65 19.76 3.20 10.61
CA ASP A 65 19.55 2.86 12.02
C ASP A 65 18.82 3.97 12.80
N ASP A 66 18.65 5.16 12.22
CA ASP A 66 17.84 6.24 12.79
C ASP A 66 16.35 5.94 12.78
N TYR A 67 15.95 4.87 12.12
CA TYR A 67 14.56 4.41 12.05
C TYR A 67 14.35 3.06 12.76
N ALA A 68 13.24 2.92 13.44
CA ALA A 68 12.70 1.64 13.85
C ALA A 68 11.79 1.08 12.75
N VAL A 69 11.90 -0.22 12.49
CA VAL A 69 10.97 -0.96 11.63
C VAL A 69 10.12 -1.85 12.52
N LEU A 70 8.81 -1.68 12.47
CA LEU A 70 7.87 -2.38 13.34
C LEU A 70 6.94 -3.26 12.51
N PHE A 71 6.77 -4.50 12.94
CA PHE A 71 5.83 -5.48 12.39
C PHE A 71 4.60 -5.59 13.30
N LEU A 72 3.56 -4.86 12.95
CA LEU A 72 2.36 -4.68 13.76
C LEU A 72 1.15 -5.42 13.16
N GLN A 73 0.01 -5.31 13.83
CA GLN A 73 -1.28 -5.85 13.41
C GLN A 73 -2.29 -4.71 13.24
N GLY A 74 -3.47 -5.02 12.66
CA GLY A 74 -4.58 -4.07 12.53
C GLY A 74 -4.66 -3.31 11.20
N GLY A 75 -3.70 -3.51 10.29
CA GLY A 75 -3.68 -2.84 8.99
C GLY A 75 -3.43 -1.34 9.10
N ALA A 76 -3.49 -0.63 7.97
CA ALA A 76 -3.40 0.82 7.94
C ALA A 76 -4.50 1.50 8.75
N SER A 77 -5.67 0.88 8.88
CA SER A 77 -6.79 1.45 9.65
C SER A 77 -6.46 1.60 11.14
N ALA A 78 -5.70 0.66 11.74
CA ALA A 78 -5.23 0.83 13.12
C ALA A 78 -4.19 1.96 13.22
N GLN A 79 -3.44 2.23 12.16
CA GLN A 79 -2.47 3.32 12.15
C GLN A 79 -3.14 4.71 12.07
N PHE A 80 -4.36 4.83 11.52
CA PHE A 80 -5.12 6.08 11.57
C PHE A 80 -5.35 6.55 13.01
N SER A 81 -5.52 5.62 13.95
CA SER A 81 -5.60 5.91 15.38
C SER A 81 -4.21 5.98 16.05
N ALA A 82 -3.30 5.06 15.70
CA ALA A 82 -1.99 4.96 16.35
C ALA A 82 -1.11 6.20 16.06
N VAL A 83 -1.17 6.77 14.86
CA VAL A 83 -0.39 7.95 14.47
C VAL A 83 -0.67 9.14 15.42
N PRO A 84 -1.90 9.65 15.57
CA PRO A 84 -2.17 10.74 16.49
C PRO A 84 -1.87 10.38 17.96
N LEU A 85 -2.12 9.14 18.38
CA LEU A 85 -1.84 8.70 19.74
C LEU A 85 -0.33 8.64 20.07
N ASN A 86 0.54 8.40 19.08
CA ASN A 86 1.99 8.34 19.29
C ASN A 86 2.70 9.67 19.03
N LEU A 87 2.14 10.57 18.20
CA LEU A 87 2.88 11.74 17.73
C LEU A 87 2.36 13.08 18.26
N SER A 88 1.08 13.17 18.68
CA SER A 88 0.51 14.44 19.10
C SER A 88 0.18 14.47 20.59
N ALA A 89 0.43 15.60 21.25
CA ALA A 89 -0.07 15.85 22.59
C ALA A 89 -1.60 16.07 22.57
N ALA A 90 -2.25 15.94 23.73
CA ALA A 90 -3.68 16.22 23.86
C ALA A 90 -3.98 17.68 23.44
N GLY A 91 -4.91 17.87 22.51
CA GLY A 91 -5.28 19.17 21.97
C GLY A 91 -4.30 19.78 20.96
N GLN A 92 -3.18 19.13 20.66
CA GLN A 92 -2.27 19.57 19.60
C GLN A 92 -2.87 19.32 18.23
N VAL A 93 -2.77 20.33 17.35
CA VAL A 93 -3.25 20.25 15.95
C VAL A 93 -2.44 19.23 15.15
N ILE A 94 -3.08 18.58 14.20
CA ILE A 94 -2.46 17.74 13.18
C ILE A 94 -2.86 18.22 11.79
N ASP A 95 -1.91 18.23 10.86
CA ASP A 95 -2.11 18.61 9.48
C ASP A 95 -2.48 17.39 8.62
N GLN A 96 -3.49 17.51 7.76
CA GLN A 96 -3.91 16.42 6.89
C GLN A 96 -4.22 16.90 5.47
N VAL A 97 -3.76 16.13 4.48
CA VAL A 97 -4.12 16.31 3.07
C VAL A 97 -5.11 15.22 2.67
N VAL A 98 -6.24 15.63 2.07
CA VAL A 98 -7.34 14.72 1.69
C VAL A 98 -7.45 14.65 0.17
N THR A 99 -6.94 13.56 -0.41
CA THR A 99 -6.91 13.35 -1.87
C THR A 99 -7.73 12.15 -2.33
N GLY A 100 -8.46 11.49 -1.42
CA GLY A 100 -9.33 10.37 -1.76
C GLY A 100 -9.97 9.72 -0.54
N GLN A 101 -10.41 8.49 -0.70
CA GLN A 101 -11.19 7.80 0.32
C GLN A 101 -10.35 7.37 1.53
N TRP A 102 -9.07 7.04 1.33
CA TRP A 102 -8.20 6.59 2.43
C TRP A 102 -7.73 7.75 3.27
N SER A 103 -7.27 8.84 2.65
CA SER A 103 -6.93 10.07 3.36
C SER A 103 -8.13 10.67 4.07
N LYS A 104 -9.37 10.58 3.48
CA LYS A 104 -10.61 10.99 4.15
C LYS A 104 -10.89 10.16 5.41
N LYS A 105 -10.65 8.84 5.37
CA LYS A 105 -10.82 7.99 6.56
C LYS A 105 -9.76 8.31 7.62
N ALA A 106 -8.52 8.55 7.21
CA ALA A 106 -7.46 8.96 8.13
C ALA A 106 -7.79 10.29 8.80
N HIS A 107 -8.36 11.26 8.04
CA HIS A 107 -8.83 12.53 8.56
C HIS A 107 -9.94 12.35 9.62
N ALA A 108 -11.00 11.63 9.26
CA ALA A 108 -12.12 11.38 10.16
C ALA A 108 -11.73 10.60 11.43
N GLU A 109 -10.74 9.70 11.35
CA GLU A 109 -10.23 9.01 12.53
C GLU A 109 -9.31 9.95 13.36
N GLY A 110 -8.51 10.79 12.70
CA GLY A 110 -7.67 11.80 13.36
C GLY A 110 -8.46 12.80 14.22
N GLU A 111 -9.64 13.23 13.74
CA GLU A 111 -10.56 14.13 14.46
C GLU A 111 -11.01 13.58 15.82
N ARG A 112 -10.96 12.26 16.02
CA ARG A 112 -11.31 11.63 17.31
C ARG A 112 -10.25 11.88 18.39
N TYR A 113 -9.04 12.21 17.98
CA TYR A 113 -7.88 12.31 18.88
C TYR A 113 -7.29 13.71 18.97
N SER A 114 -7.42 14.52 17.91
CA SER A 114 -6.76 15.82 17.79
C SER A 114 -7.59 16.79 16.96
N PRO A 115 -7.48 18.10 17.18
CA PRO A 115 -7.93 19.09 16.19
C PRO A 115 -7.21 18.83 14.86
N VAL A 116 -7.94 18.76 13.76
CA VAL A 116 -7.37 18.49 12.44
C VAL A 116 -7.45 19.76 11.58
N ASN A 117 -6.31 20.20 11.08
CA ASN A 117 -6.24 21.21 10.03
C ASN A 117 -6.27 20.53 8.67
N LEU A 118 -7.28 20.82 7.87
CA LEU A 118 -7.36 20.35 6.48
C LEU A 118 -6.46 21.24 5.60
N VAL A 119 -5.23 20.77 5.39
CA VAL A 119 -4.19 21.49 4.64
C VAL A 119 -4.58 21.72 3.18
N ALA A 120 -5.11 20.68 2.54
CA ALA A 120 -5.60 20.71 1.17
C ALA A 120 -6.56 19.55 0.91
N SER A 121 -7.44 19.71 -0.07
CA SER A 121 -8.40 18.68 -0.49
C SER A 121 -8.56 18.66 -2.01
N SER A 122 -8.70 17.45 -2.56
CA SER A 122 -9.08 17.22 -3.96
C SER A 122 -10.60 17.13 -4.17
N ALA A 123 -11.42 17.48 -3.18
CA ALA A 123 -12.88 17.29 -3.25
C ALA A 123 -13.49 18.07 -4.40
N ASP A 124 -13.03 19.30 -4.66
CA ASP A 124 -13.54 20.18 -5.74
C ASP A 124 -13.29 19.60 -7.14
N THR A 125 -12.27 18.77 -7.30
CA THR A 125 -11.95 18.04 -8.53
C THR A 125 -12.48 16.61 -8.52
N GLN A 126 -13.38 16.27 -7.59
CA GLN A 126 -13.90 14.90 -7.43
C GLN A 126 -12.78 13.86 -7.23
N TYR A 127 -11.67 14.26 -6.60
CA TYR A 127 -10.49 13.42 -6.33
C TYR A 127 -9.78 12.92 -7.60
N THR A 128 -9.74 13.73 -8.65
CA THR A 128 -9.06 13.41 -9.91
C THR A 128 -7.74 14.15 -10.12
N THR A 129 -7.44 15.12 -9.25
CA THR A 129 -6.24 15.98 -9.35
C THR A 129 -5.60 16.15 -7.98
N VAL A 130 -4.26 16.07 -7.90
CA VAL A 130 -3.50 16.43 -6.70
C VAL A 130 -3.50 17.95 -6.54
N PRO A 131 -3.86 18.49 -5.36
CA PRO A 131 -3.83 19.93 -5.11
C PRO A 131 -2.41 20.49 -5.22
N GLU A 132 -2.27 21.66 -5.86
CA GLU A 132 -0.99 22.36 -6.00
C GLU A 132 -0.43 22.75 -4.62
N GLU A 133 0.79 22.34 -4.32
CA GLU A 133 1.39 22.46 -2.98
C GLU A 133 1.53 23.92 -2.52
N ALA A 134 1.69 24.87 -3.45
CA ALA A 134 1.73 26.31 -3.17
C ALA A 134 0.43 26.86 -2.55
N GLN A 135 -0.68 26.13 -2.67
CA GLN A 135 -1.99 26.52 -2.13
C GLN A 135 -2.28 25.87 -0.75
N TRP A 136 -1.38 25.03 -0.25
CA TRP A 136 -1.59 24.30 0.99
C TRP A 136 -1.57 25.22 2.21
N GLN A 137 -2.56 25.05 3.08
CA GLN A 137 -2.71 25.82 4.32
C GLN A 137 -2.13 25.03 5.50
N ARG A 138 -0.79 25.00 5.62
CA ARG A 138 -0.07 24.29 6.69
C ARG A 138 -0.11 25.04 8.00
N ASP A 139 -0.21 24.33 9.12
CA ASP A 139 -0.02 24.87 10.48
C ASP A 139 1.40 24.53 10.96
N SER A 140 2.24 25.52 11.16
CA SER A 140 3.62 25.34 11.61
C SER A 140 3.75 24.77 13.04
N SER A 141 2.65 24.76 13.82
CA SER A 141 2.58 24.16 15.15
C SER A 141 2.00 22.74 15.16
N ALA A 142 1.62 22.21 13.99
CA ALA A 142 1.08 20.87 13.88
C ALA A 142 2.09 19.82 14.37
N ALA A 143 1.58 18.75 14.98
CA ALA A 143 2.41 17.64 15.44
C ALA A 143 3.06 16.89 14.26
N TYR A 144 2.36 16.82 13.14
CA TYR A 144 2.80 16.17 11.89
C TYR A 144 1.91 16.58 10.72
N LEU A 145 2.40 16.34 9.50
CA LEU A 145 1.62 16.39 8.26
C LEU A 145 1.37 14.97 7.75
N HIS A 146 0.09 14.60 7.57
CA HIS A 146 -0.29 13.29 7.03
C HIS A 146 -0.82 13.39 5.60
N TYR A 147 -0.42 12.43 4.73
CA TYR A 147 -0.97 12.27 3.39
C TYR A 147 -0.96 10.82 2.93
N CYS A 148 -1.72 10.52 1.87
CA CYS A 148 -1.67 9.24 1.17
C CYS A 148 -0.99 9.47 -0.19
N PRO A 149 0.24 9.01 -0.41
CA PRO A 149 0.93 9.16 -1.70
C PRO A 149 0.18 8.57 -2.88
N ASN A 150 -0.67 7.56 -2.63
CA ASN A 150 -1.49 6.92 -3.65
C ASN A 150 -2.85 6.50 -3.08
N GLU A 151 -3.90 7.01 -3.65
CA GLU A 151 -5.29 6.66 -3.34
C GLU A 151 -5.73 5.44 -4.16
N THR A 152 -5.72 4.28 -3.52
CA THR A 152 -6.01 2.98 -4.13
C THR A 152 -7.36 2.92 -4.86
N ILE A 153 -8.36 3.67 -4.39
CA ILE A 153 -9.74 3.62 -4.90
C ILE A 153 -9.87 4.48 -6.15
N GLY A 154 -9.44 5.74 -6.08
CA GLY A 154 -9.56 6.70 -7.17
C GLY A 154 -8.40 6.68 -8.17
N GLY A 155 -7.30 6.00 -7.84
CA GLY A 155 -6.12 5.95 -8.71
C GLY A 155 -5.35 7.27 -8.79
N LEU A 156 -5.58 8.18 -7.84
CA LEU A 156 -4.84 9.43 -7.74
C LEU A 156 -3.53 9.21 -6.98
N ALA A 157 -2.42 9.72 -7.48
CA ALA A 157 -1.11 9.61 -6.87
C ALA A 157 -0.32 10.93 -6.94
N PHE A 158 0.49 11.16 -5.91
CA PHE A 158 1.47 12.24 -5.92
C PHE A 158 2.68 11.84 -6.77
N SER A 159 3.17 12.78 -7.57
CA SER A 159 4.39 12.61 -8.35
C SER A 159 5.66 12.97 -7.58
N HIS A 160 5.53 13.55 -6.39
CA HIS A 160 6.63 13.99 -5.53
C HIS A 160 6.26 13.80 -4.06
N VAL A 161 7.25 13.86 -3.18
CA VAL A 161 7.08 13.89 -1.73
C VAL A 161 6.88 15.35 -1.32
N PRO A 162 5.80 15.70 -0.58
CA PRO A 162 5.57 17.07 -0.15
C PRO A 162 6.64 17.56 0.83
N GLU A 163 7.02 18.83 0.71
CA GLU A 163 7.87 19.47 1.71
C GLU A 163 7.10 19.68 3.03
N SER A 164 7.77 19.47 4.16
CA SER A 164 7.15 19.66 5.47
C SER A 164 8.16 20.14 6.52
N ALA A 165 7.80 21.19 7.28
CA ALA A 165 8.58 21.68 8.42
C ALA A 165 8.33 20.81 9.67
N VAL A 166 7.29 19.99 9.69
CA VAL A 166 6.93 19.05 10.76
C VAL A 166 7.12 17.60 10.27
N PRO A 167 7.15 16.60 11.15
CA PRO A 167 7.27 15.19 10.70
C PRO A 167 6.24 14.82 9.64
N LEU A 168 6.70 14.36 8.48
CA LEU A 168 5.83 13.87 7.41
C LEU A 168 5.41 12.43 7.68
N VAL A 169 4.12 12.15 7.64
CA VAL A 169 3.52 10.83 7.85
C VAL A 169 2.84 10.36 6.56
N ALA A 170 3.20 9.19 6.07
CA ALA A 170 2.67 8.67 4.82
C ALA A 170 1.98 7.31 4.98
N ASP A 171 0.72 7.19 4.51
CA ASP A 171 0.10 5.89 4.22
C ASP A 171 0.58 5.39 2.86
N MET A 172 1.62 4.56 2.89
CA MET A 172 2.17 3.94 1.68
C MET A 172 1.62 2.54 1.40
N SER A 173 0.48 2.15 1.96
CA SER A 173 -0.07 0.80 1.79
C SER A 173 -0.11 0.34 0.34
N SER A 174 -0.38 1.22 -0.62
CA SER A 174 -0.49 0.86 -2.03
C SER A 174 0.74 1.19 -2.88
N THR A 175 1.76 1.86 -2.31
CA THR A 175 2.95 2.27 -3.07
C THR A 175 4.26 1.77 -2.49
N ILE A 176 4.30 1.37 -1.23
CA ILE A 176 5.54 0.85 -0.63
C ILE A 176 6.11 -0.27 -1.50
N LEU A 177 7.43 -0.29 -1.68
CA LEU A 177 8.15 -1.29 -2.49
C LEU A 177 7.81 -1.28 -3.99
N SER A 178 7.09 -0.29 -4.51
CA SER A 178 6.77 -0.20 -5.95
C SER A 178 7.80 0.59 -6.76
N GLN A 179 8.60 1.38 -6.07
CA GLN A 179 9.67 2.24 -6.62
C GLN A 179 10.64 2.66 -5.50
N PRO A 180 11.85 3.16 -5.81
CA PRO A 180 12.74 3.77 -4.83
C PRO A 180 12.10 4.98 -4.15
N ILE A 181 12.35 5.13 -2.86
CA ILE A 181 11.96 6.30 -2.06
C ILE A 181 13.13 6.69 -1.16
N ASP A 182 13.24 7.97 -0.84
CA ASP A 182 14.14 8.43 0.21
C ASP A 182 13.39 8.45 1.56
N VAL A 183 13.63 7.43 2.38
CA VAL A 183 13.00 7.27 3.70
C VAL A 183 13.31 8.46 4.63
N ASN A 184 14.44 9.14 4.43
CA ASN A 184 14.85 10.25 5.28
C ASN A 184 13.91 11.48 5.18
N GLN A 185 13.10 11.57 4.14
CA GLN A 185 12.09 12.63 3.99
C GLN A 185 10.89 12.44 4.93
N PHE A 186 10.77 11.28 5.60
CA PHE A 186 9.59 10.93 6.39
C PHE A 186 9.92 10.84 7.88
N GLY A 187 9.00 11.31 8.71
CA GLY A 187 8.98 10.97 10.12
C GLY A 187 8.42 9.56 10.35
N VAL A 188 7.37 9.22 9.59
CA VAL A 188 6.72 7.90 9.65
C VAL A 188 6.21 7.48 8.28
N ILE A 189 6.50 6.22 7.91
CA ILE A 189 5.83 5.51 6.83
C ILE A 189 5.08 4.34 7.44
N TYR A 190 3.82 4.12 7.06
CA TYR A 190 3.13 2.90 7.41
C TYR A 190 2.44 2.27 6.20
N ALA A 191 2.26 0.96 6.26
CA ALA A 191 1.67 0.19 5.17
C ALA A 191 0.98 -1.09 5.66
N GLY A 192 -0.27 -1.29 5.26
CA GLY A 192 -0.92 -2.59 5.34
C GLY A 192 -0.30 -3.57 4.34
N ALA A 193 0.10 -4.76 4.80
CA ALA A 193 0.89 -5.69 3.99
C ALA A 193 0.14 -6.29 2.79
N GLN A 194 -1.20 -6.33 2.82
CA GLN A 194 -2.05 -7.06 1.86
C GLN A 194 -1.99 -6.58 0.40
N LYS A 195 -1.08 -5.67 0.07
CA LYS A 195 -0.88 -5.11 -1.27
C LYS A 195 0.46 -5.56 -1.85
N ASN A 196 1.55 -4.85 -1.60
CA ASN A 196 2.89 -5.18 -2.12
C ASN A 196 3.77 -5.98 -1.16
N ILE A 197 3.49 -5.96 0.15
CA ILE A 197 4.36 -6.57 1.16
C ILE A 197 4.10 -8.07 1.31
N GLY A 198 2.82 -8.49 1.30
CA GLY A 198 2.50 -9.89 1.59
C GLY A 198 1.00 -10.11 1.86
N PRO A 199 0.64 -11.04 2.75
CA PRO A 199 -0.76 -11.32 3.08
C PRO A 199 -1.35 -10.26 4.01
N ALA A 200 -2.69 -10.27 4.12
CA ALA A 200 -3.40 -9.51 5.14
C ALA A 200 -2.99 -9.96 6.57
N GLY A 201 -3.13 -9.04 7.54
CA GLY A 201 -2.84 -9.32 8.96
C GLY A 201 -1.54 -8.72 9.48
N LEU A 202 -0.62 -8.35 8.60
CA LEU A 202 0.62 -7.63 8.95
C LEU A 202 0.48 -6.16 8.57
N THR A 203 1.07 -5.30 9.38
CA THR A 203 1.27 -3.87 9.12
C THR A 203 2.73 -3.53 9.36
N VAL A 204 3.37 -2.86 8.42
CA VAL A 204 4.72 -2.34 8.60
C VAL A 204 4.63 -0.87 8.99
N VAL A 205 5.39 -0.48 10.02
CA VAL A 205 5.60 0.92 10.39
C VAL A 205 7.10 1.18 10.42
N ILE A 206 7.55 2.18 9.67
CA ILE A 206 8.92 2.69 9.67
C ILE A 206 8.85 4.05 10.34
N VAL A 207 9.40 4.18 11.52
CA VAL A 207 9.30 5.40 12.34
C VAL A 207 10.67 5.89 12.75
N ARG A 208 10.93 7.19 12.57
CA ARG A 208 12.17 7.82 12.99
C ARG A 208 12.29 7.74 14.53
N ARG A 209 13.44 7.31 15.04
CA ARG A 209 13.60 6.96 16.47
C ARG A 209 13.39 8.12 17.40
N ASP A 210 13.67 9.36 17.00
CA ASP A 210 13.41 10.57 17.80
C ASP A 210 11.91 10.85 18.01
N LEU A 211 11.04 10.19 17.25
CA LEU A 211 9.58 10.27 17.40
C LEU A 211 9.01 9.20 18.33
N LEU A 212 9.80 8.21 18.74
CA LEU A 212 9.40 7.22 19.74
C LEU A 212 9.31 7.84 21.14
N GLY A 213 8.57 7.20 22.03
CA GLY A 213 8.43 7.66 23.43
C GLY A 213 7.49 8.84 23.63
N ARG A 214 6.79 9.28 22.58
CA ARG A 214 5.86 10.42 22.64
C ARG A 214 4.39 10.01 22.82
N ALA A 215 4.13 8.71 22.94
CA ALA A 215 2.78 8.20 23.06
C ALA A 215 2.04 8.78 24.25
N ARG A 216 0.78 9.14 24.07
CA ARG A 216 -0.10 9.60 25.15
C ARG A 216 -0.28 8.50 26.21
N SER A 217 -0.54 8.88 27.45
CA SER A 217 -0.71 7.93 28.56
C SER A 217 -1.86 6.93 28.35
N GLU A 218 -2.90 7.33 27.62
CA GLU A 218 -4.06 6.52 27.30
C GLU A 218 -3.84 5.59 26.07
N THR A 219 -2.69 5.68 25.40
CA THR A 219 -2.40 4.85 24.24
C THR A 219 -2.36 3.36 24.61
N PRO A 220 -3.18 2.50 23.99
CA PRO A 220 -3.11 1.07 24.23
C PRO A 220 -1.71 0.52 24.00
N SER A 221 -1.25 -0.41 24.85
CA SER A 221 0.11 -0.96 24.76
C SER A 221 0.43 -1.59 23.40
N THR A 222 -0.58 -2.14 22.71
CA THR A 222 -0.45 -2.72 21.37
C THR A 222 -0.36 -1.69 20.24
N MET A 223 -0.71 -0.42 20.51
CA MET A 223 -0.59 0.71 19.59
C MET A 223 0.60 1.62 19.93
N ASN A 224 1.28 1.40 21.04
CA ASN A 224 2.44 2.18 21.46
C ASN A 224 3.69 1.71 20.72
N TRP A 225 4.22 2.55 19.82
CA TRP A 225 5.36 2.21 18.97
C TRP A 225 6.67 2.04 19.76
N GLN A 226 6.86 2.77 20.88
CA GLN A 226 8.02 2.55 21.74
C GLN A 226 7.99 1.13 22.33
N ASN A 227 6.83 0.70 22.84
CA ASN A 227 6.67 -0.65 23.38
C ASN A 227 6.91 -1.73 22.31
N ALA A 228 6.46 -1.49 21.08
CA ALA A 228 6.74 -2.39 19.96
C ALA A 228 8.25 -2.44 19.63
N ALA A 229 8.92 -1.29 19.60
CA ALA A 229 10.36 -1.19 19.33
C ALA A 229 11.20 -1.88 20.41
N ASP A 230 10.87 -1.67 21.70
CA ASP A 230 11.58 -2.27 22.84
C ASP A 230 11.45 -3.80 22.91
N ASN A 231 10.47 -4.37 22.20
CA ASN A 231 10.17 -5.80 22.18
C ASN A 231 10.34 -6.43 20.78
N ASP A 232 11.12 -5.84 19.86
CA ASP A 232 11.33 -6.35 18.50
C ASP A 232 9.99 -6.74 17.80
N SER A 233 8.93 -5.92 18.01
CA SER A 233 7.55 -6.15 17.55
C SER A 233 6.87 -7.41 18.13
N MET A 234 7.43 -8.01 19.18
CA MET A 234 6.95 -9.26 19.80
C MET A 234 6.40 -9.05 21.21
N HIS A 235 5.87 -7.86 21.51
CA HIS A 235 5.18 -7.58 22.76
C HIS A 235 4.01 -8.55 23.00
N ASN A 236 3.23 -8.83 21.97
CA ASN A 236 2.28 -9.95 21.90
C ASN A 236 2.66 -10.90 20.76
N THR A 237 1.98 -12.03 20.62
CA THR A 237 2.21 -12.97 19.52
C THR A 237 1.96 -12.28 18.18
N PRO A 238 2.98 -12.13 17.33
CA PRO A 238 2.85 -11.47 16.03
C PRO A 238 2.18 -12.41 14.99
N PRO A 239 1.76 -11.91 13.83
CA PRO A 239 1.23 -12.72 12.75
C PRO A 239 2.39 -13.49 12.05
N THR A 240 2.86 -14.58 12.67
CA THR A 240 4.09 -15.28 12.31
C THR A 240 4.15 -15.67 10.84
N PHE A 241 3.09 -16.30 10.31
CA PHE A 241 3.01 -16.71 8.92
C PHE A 241 3.04 -15.51 7.95
N ALA A 242 2.42 -14.38 8.34
CA ALA A 242 2.44 -13.18 7.51
C ALA A 242 3.84 -12.53 7.46
N ILE A 243 4.59 -12.53 8.57
CA ILE A 243 5.98 -12.07 8.61
C ILE A 243 6.88 -12.97 7.76
N TYR A 244 6.71 -14.29 7.86
CA TYR A 244 7.43 -15.25 7.03
C TYR A 244 7.18 -15.01 5.54
N LEU A 245 5.90 -14.89 5.12
CA LEU A 245 5.57 -14.63 3.71
C LEU A 245 6.08 -13.26 3.24
N ALA A 246 6.01 -12.23 4.09
CA ALA A 246 6.57 -10.91 3.77
C ALA A 246 8.09 -10.99 3.54
N GLY A 247 8.81 -11.73 4.37
CA GLY A 247 10.24 -11.99 4.17
C GLY A 247 10.53 -12.65 2.81
N LEU A 248 9.73 -13.64 2.42
CA LEU A 248 9.86 -14.28 1.09
C LEU A 248 9.57 -13.31 -0.07
N VAL A 249 8.61 -12.39 0.11
CA VAL A 249 8.32 -11.36 -0.90
C VAL A 249 9.48 -10.37 -1.00
N PHE A 250 10.09 -9.98 0.12
CA PHE A 250 11.25 -9.11 0.12
C PHE A 250 12.45 -9.77 -0.57
N ASP A 251 12.73 -11.04 -0.28
CA ASP A 251 13.78 -11.82 -0.96
C ASP A 251 13.51 -11.93 -2.48
N TRP A 252 12.27 -12.17 -2.87
CA TRP A 252 11.86 -12.21 -4.27
C TRP A 252 12.11 -10.87 -4.96
N LEU A 253 11.78 -9.76 -4.30
CA LEU A 253 11.97 -8.43 -4.85
C LEU A 253 13.46 -8.05 -4.96
N GLU A 254 14.26 -8.42 -3.96
CA GLU A 254 15.72 -8.23 -3.98
C GLU A 254 16.36 -9.04 -5.13
N ALA A 255 15.95 -10.30 -5.30
CA ALA A 255 16.40 -11.16 -6.40
C ALA A 255 15.99 -10.65 -7.80
N LEU A 256 14.89 -9.93 -7.90
CA LEU A 256 14.42 -9.30 -9.14
C LEU A 256 15.29 -8.09 -9.58
N GLY A 257 16.17 -7.60 -8.70
CA GLY A 257 16.99 -6.40 -8.91
C GLY A 257 16.55 -5.20 -8.07
N GLY A 258 15.69 -5.42 -7.06
CA GLY A 258 15.25 -4.42 -6.10
C GLY A 258 14.27 -3.39 -6.67
N LEU A 259 14.24 -2.22 -6.02
CA LEU A 259 13.19 -1.23 -6.30
C LEU A 259 13.34 -0.54 -7.66
N THR A 260 14.54 -0.37 -8.17
CA THR A 260 14.76 0.22 -9.50
C THR A 260 14.21 -0.69 -10.60
N ALA A 261 14.48 -1.99 -10.52
CA ALA A 261 13.99 -2.94 -11.51
C ALA A 261 12.45 -3.06 -11.47
N ILE A 262 11.86 -3.11 -10.28
CA ILE A 262 10.39 -3.20 -10.19
C ILE A 262 9.69 -1.90 -10.61
N GLU A 263 10.29 -0.73 -10.38
CA GLU A 263 9.77 0.53 -10.89
C GLU A 263 9.67 0.52 -12.41
N GLU A 264 10.72 0.10 -13.10
CA GLU A 264 10.70 -0.01 -14.56
C GLU A 264 9.60 -0.94 -15.06
N ILE A 265 9.42 -2.09 -14.41
CA ILE A 265 8.33 -3.04 -14.71
C ILE A 265 6.96 -2.38 -14.47
N ASN A 266 6.78 -1.72 -13.33
CA ASN A 266 5.52 -1.06 -12.98
C ASN A 266 5.18 0.07 -13.97
N ARG A 267 6.18 0.87 -14.39
CA ARG A 267 6.00 1.91 -15.41
C ARG A 267 5.57 1.33 -16.75
N ARG A 268 6.21 0.24 -17.21
CA ARG A 268 5.80 -0.43 -18.46
C ARG A 268 4.37 -0.98 -18.37
N LYS A 269 4.01 -1.64 -17.26
CA LYS A 269 2.66 -2.16 -17.02
C LYS A 269 1.59 -1.05 -17.08
N ALA A 270 1.81 0.00 -16.30
CA ALA A 270 0.87 1.12 -16.26
C ALA A 270 0.81 1.85 -17.60
N GLY A 271 1.96 2.10 -18.24
CA GLY A 271 2.05 2.74 -19.55
C GLY A 271 1.22 2.03 -20.60
N LYS A 272 1.39 0.70 -20.76
CA LYS A 272 0.61 -0.12 -21.71
C LYS A 272 -0.91 0.04 -21.52
N LEU A 273 -1.38 0.04 -20.27
CA LEU A 273 -2.81 0.14 -19.98
C LEU A 273 -3.33 1.57 -20.21
N TYR A 274 -2.59 2.60 -19.77
CA TYR A 274 -2.98 3.99 -20.00
C TYR A 274 -2.96 4.36 -21.47
N GLU A 275 -1.94 3.96 -22.23
CA GLU A 275 -1.87 4.19 -23.68
C GLU A 275 -3.09 3.61 -24.40
N LEU A 276 -3.56 2.43 -24.01
CA LEU A 276 -4.77 1.83 -24.58
C LEU A 276 -6.01 2.66 -24.22
N ILE A 277 -6.17 2.99 -22.94
CA ILE A 277 -7.34 3.76 -22.46
C ILE A 277 -7.39 5.14 -23.13
N ASP A 278 -6.26 5.83 -23.22
CA ASP A 278 -6.18 7.18 -23.78
C ASP A 278 -6.36 7.22 -25.31
N ALA A 279 -6.10 6.11 -25.99
CA ALA A 279 -6.32 5.98 -27.45
C ALA A 279 -7.74 5.53 -27.82
N SER A 280 -8.59 5.21 -26.83
CA SER A 280 -9.94 4.68 -27.02
C SER A 280 -10.98 5.77 -26.82
N ASP A 281 -12.02 5.79 -27.66
CA ASP A 281 -13.24 6.56 -27.42
C ASP A 281 -14.25 5.80 -26.55
N PHE A 282 -13.97 4.51 -26.26
CA PHE A 282 -14.85 3.62 -25.50
C PHE A 282 -14.46 3.51 -24.02
N PHE A 283 -13.17 3.62 -23.71
CA PHE A 283 -12.66 3.62 -22.33
C PHE A 283 -12.19 5.01 -21.92
N SER A 284 -12.37 5.35 -20.65
CA SER A 284 -11.83 6.62 -20.13
C SER A 284 -11.31 6.48 -18.71
N ASN A 285 -10.23 7.22 -18.39
CA ASN A 285 -9.71 7.35 -17.04
C ASN A 285 -9.98 8.79 -16.54
N PRO A 286 -10.63 8.97 -15.38
CA PRO A 286 -11.01 10.31 -14.91
C PRO A 286 -9.85 11.11 -14.31
N VAL A 287 -8.72 10.45 -13.99
CA VAL A 287 -7.61 11.08 -13.28
C VAL A 287 -6.74 11.89 -14.24
N GLU A 288 -6.41 13.11 -13.85
CA GLU A 288 -5.48 13.96 -14.58
C GLU A 288 -4.14 13.26 -14.82
N VAL A 289 -3.58 13.34 -16.01
CA VAL A 289 -2.40 12.57 -16.44
C VAL A 289 -1.24 12.67 -15.45
N LYS A 290 -0.93 13.88 -14.95
CA LYS A 290 0.16 14.13 -13.99
C LYS A 290 -0.10 13.53 -12.60
N SER A 291 -1.36 13.17 -12.31
CA SER A 291 -1.82 12.65 -11.02
C SER A 291 -2.16 11.15 -11.05
N ARG A 292 -1.87 10.47 -12.16
CA ARG A 292 -2.20 9.04 -12.34
C ARG A 292 -1.29 8.11 -11.54
N SER A 293 -1.92 7.13 -10.91
CA SER A 293 -1.22 6.05 -10.19
C SER A 293 -0.56 5.07 -11.16
N LEU A 294 0.67 4.64 -10.86
CA LEU A 294 1.32 3.52 -11.55
C LEU A 294 0.76 2.15 -11.11
N ILE A 295 -0.02 2.13 -10.04
CA ILE A 295 -0.45 0.88 -9.39
C ILE A 295 -1.94 0.65 -9.55
N ASN A 296 -2.78 1.66 -9.37
CA ASN A 296 -4.23 1.52 -9.40
C ASN A 296 -4.80 2.32 -10.55
N VAL A 297 -5.25 1.64 -11.58
CA VAL A 297 -5.78 2.24 -12.82
C VAL A 297 -7.30 2.07 -12.84
N PRO A 298 -8.08 3.08 -12.41
CA PRO A 298 -9.53 3.09 -12.60
C PRO A 298 -9.85 3.42 -14.05
N PHE A 299 -10.95 2.88 -14.57
CA PHE A 299 -11.48 3.26 -15.88
C PHE A 299 -12.98 2.98 -15.97
N THR A 300 -13.64 3.67 -16.88
CA THR A 300 -15.06 3.52 -17.15
C THR A 300 -15.29 3.15 -18.61
N LEU A 301 -16.44 2.57 -18.90
CA LEU A 301 -16.93 2.37 -20.26
C LEU A 301 -17.73 3.60 -20.71
N ALA A 302 -17.81 3.82 -22.02
CA ALA A 302 -18.64 4.88 -22.61
C ALA A 302 -20.14 4.65 -22.32
N ASP A 303 -20.56 3.37 -22.26
CA ASP A 303 -21.91 2.97 -21.83
C ASP A 303 -21.82 2.13 -20.53
N ALA A 304 -22.21 2.71 -19.42
CA ALA A 304 -22.23 2.03 -18.11
C ALA A 304 -23.21 0.85 -18.05
N ALA A 305 -24.17 0.72 -18.99
CA ALA A 305 -25.05 -0.46 -19.06
C ALA A 305 -24.28 -1.73 -19.43
N LEU A 306 -23.08 -1.60 -19.97
CA LEU A 306 -22.19 -2.72 -20.32
C LEU A 306 -21.29 -3.17 -19.16
N ASP A 307 -21.27 -2.49 -18.02
CA ASP A 307 -20.37 -2.79 -16.89
C ASP A 307 -20.49 -4.25 -16.44
N ASP A 308 -21.72 -4.75 -16.26
CA ASP A 308 -21.92 -6.15 -15.82
C ASP A 308 -21.52 -7.16 -16.89
N VAL A 309 -21.75 -6.85 -18.18
CA VAL A 309 -21.34 -7.70 -19.31
C VAL A 309 -19.81 -7.76 -19.38
N PHE A 310 -19.17 -6.60 -19.25
CA PHE A 310 -17.70 -6.50 -19.20
C PHE A 310 -17.11 -7.38 -18.10
N LEU A 311 -17.65 -7.28 -16.89
CA LEU A 311 -17.14 -8.03 -15.73
C LEU A 311 -17.34 -9.54 -15.90
N GLN A 312 -18.48 -9.98 -16.45
CA GLN A 312 -18.75 -11.41 -16.74
C GLN A 312 -17.80 -11.97 -17.80
N GLU A 313 -17.59 -11.23 -18.89
CA GLU A 313 -16.67 -11.66 -19.96
C GLU A 313 -15.22 -11.64 -19.50
N ALA A 314 -14.81 -10.64 -18.69
CA ALA A 314 -13.49 -10.57 -18.11
C ALA A 314 -13.22 -11.78 -17.18
N GLU A 315 -14.18 -12.14 -16.32
CA GLU A 315 -14.08 -13.31 -15.45
C GLU A 315 -13.99 -14.61 -16.26
N ALA A 316 -14.77 -14.75 -17.33
CA ALA A 316 -14.69 -15.89 -18.25
C ALA A 316 -13.31 -15.98 -18.96
N ALA A 317 -12.67 -14.83 -19.22
CA ALA A 317 -11.30 -14.73 -19.72
C ALA A 317 -10.22 -14.88 -18.64
N GLN A 318 -10.58 -15.25 -17.40
CA GLN A 318 -9.67 -15.39 -16.24
C GLN A 318 -9.00 -14.06 -15.81
N LEU A 319 -9.63 -12.92 -16.09
CA LEU A 319 -9.24 -11.58 -15.63
C LEU A 319 -10.10 -11.24 -14.42
N LEU A 320 -9.55 -11.42 -13.21
CA LEU A 320 -10.33 -11.40 -11.98
C LEU A 320 -10.21 -10.04 -11.25
N ASN A 321 -11.29 -9.68 -10.53
CA ASN A 321 -11.32 -8.55 -9.59
C ASN A 321 -11.16 -7.16 -10.25
N LEU A 322 -11.70 -6.99 -11.45
CA LEU A 322 -11.67 -5.71 -12.18
C LEU A 322 -12.78 -4.73 -11.75
N LYS A 323 -13.80 -5.16 -10.98
CA LYS A 323 -14.89 -4.29 -10.55
C LYS A 323 -14.35 -3.11 -9.72
N GLY A 324 -14.72 -1.90 -10.10
CA GLY A 324 -14.39 -0.67 -9.37
C GLY A 324 -15.03 -0.63 -7.98
N HIS A 325 -14.54 0.25 -7.13
CA HIS A 325 -15.10 0.41 -5.78
C HIS A 325 -16.49 1.06 -5.87
N ARG A 326 -17.44 0.63 -5.00
CA ARG A 326 -18.83 1.12 -4.98
C ARG A 326 -19.00 2.64 -4.90
N SER A 327 -17.99 3.37 -4.39
CA SER A 327 -18.02 4.83 -4.30
C SER A 327 -17.61 5.54 -5.58
N VAL A 328 -17.03 4.84 -6.56
CA VAL A 328 -16.53 5.41 -7.82
C VAL A 328 -17.23 4.78 -9.02
N GLY A 329 -17.58 3.50 -8.93
CA GLY A 329 -18.15 2.74 -10.04
C GLY A 329 -17.08 2.26 -11.04
N GLY A 330 -17.52 1.88 -12.23
CA GLY A 330 -16.69 1.41 -13.33
C GLY A 330 -15.79 0.24 -12.98
N MET A 331 -14.60 0.23 -13.55
CA MET A 331 -13.57 -0.80 -13.40
C MET A 331 -12.31 -0.25 -12.72
N ARG A 332 -11.50 -1.15 -12.19
CA ARG A 332 -10.16 -0.81 -11.69
C ARG A 332 -9.22 -1.99 -11.82
N ALA A 333 -8.14 -1.83 -12.55
CA ALA A 333 -7.02 -2.75 -12.56
C ALA A 333 -5.98 -2.31 -11.52
N SER A 334 -5.65 -3.20 -10.56
CA SER A 334 -4.58 -2.96 -9.59
C SER A 334 -3.34 -3.75 -9.99
N LEU A 335 -2.28 -3.04 -10.39
CA LEU A 335 -1.08 -3.55 -11.03
C LEU A 335 0.08 -3.71 -10.03
N TYR A 336 -0.20 -4.24 -8.83
CA TYR A 336 0.84 -4.44 -7.82
C TYR A 336 2.02 -5.25 -8.36
N ASN A 337 3.12 -5.26 -7.62
CA ASN A 337 4.39 -5.85 -8.05
C ASN A 337 4.26 -7.30 -8.57
N ALA A 338 3.42 -8.11 -7.95
CA ALA A 338 3.22 -9.51 -8.34
C ALA A 338 2.30 -9.73 -9.55
N VAL A 339 1.66 -8.69 -10.06
CA VAL A 339 0.96 -8.73 -11.36
C VAL A 339 2.02 -8.58 -12.45
N ASP A 340 2.23 -9.63 -13.24
CA ASP A 340 3.24 -9.64 -14.29
C ASP A 340 2.79 -8.90 -15.56
N GLU A 341 3.74 -8.62 -16.45
CA GLU A 341 3.46 -7.95 -17.72
C GLU A 341 2.51 -8.78 -18.61
N ALA A 342 2.60 -10.12 -18.57
CA ALA A 342 1.71 -11.01 -19.32
C ALA A 342 0.24 -10.84 -18.88
N SER A 343 0.00 -10.62 -17.60
CA SER A 343 -1.34 -10.31 -17.08
C SER A 343 -1.89 -8.99 -17.65
N VAL A 344 -1.04 -7.96 -17.75
CA VAL A 344 -1.43 -6.68 -18.34
C VAL A 344 -1.65 -6.81 -19.85
N ASP A 345 -0.81 -7.56 -20.54
CA ASP A 345 -0.98 -7.85 -21.98
C ASP A 345 -2.29 -8.60 -22.25
N ALA A 346 -2.66 -9.57 -21.39
CA ALA A 346 -3.94 -10.27 -21.46
C ALA A 346 -5.13 -9.31 -21.25
N LEU A 347 -5.04 -8.41 -20.26
CA LEU A 347 -6.05 -7.38 -20.03
C LEU A 347 -6.18 -6.45 -21.23
N CYS A 348 -5.07 -5.92 -21.75
CA CYS A 348 -5.08 -5.04 -22.92
C CYS A 348 -5.65 -5.74 -24.18
N GLY A 349 -5.35 -7.02 -24.37
CA GLY A 349 -5.95 -7.83 -25.44
C GLY A 349 -7.47 -7.96 -25.28
N PHE A 350 -7.92 -8.22 -24.06
CA PHE A 350 -9.34 -8.31 -23.76
C PHE A 350 -10.06 -6.97 -23.98
N LEU A 351 -9.49 -5.84 -23.52
CA LEU A 351 -10.09 -4.52 -23.73
C LEU A 351 -10.31 -4.21 -25.20
N ARG A 352 -9.28 -4.41 -26.05
CA ARG A 352 -9.42 -4.20 -27.52
C ARG A 352 -10.51 -5.06 -28.12
N HIS A 353 -10.58 -6.33 -27.71
CA HIS A 353 -11.58 -7.26 -28.25
C HIS A 353 -13.00 -6.89 -27.76
N PHE A 354 -13.14 -6.46 -26.53
CA PHE A 354 -14.41 -6.00 -25.97
C PHE A 354 -14.92 -4.75 -26.70
N GLU A 355 -14.06 -3.75 -26.89
CA GLU A 355 -14.35 -2.54 -27.65
C GLU A 355 -14.78 -2.83 -29.10
N GLN A 356 -14.09 -3.74 -29.80
CA GLN A 356 -14.46 -4.15 -31.17
C GLN A 356 -15.86 -4.77 -31.28
N ARG A 357 -16.40 -5.34 -30.22
CA ARG A 357 -17.71 -5.99 -30.21
C ARG A 357 -18.85 -5.11 -29.70
N HIS A 358 -18.53 -4.15 -28.86
CA HIS A 358 -19.53 -3.34 -28.14
C HIS A 358 -19.38 -1.83 -28.33
N GLY A 359 -18.28 -1.35 -28.96
CA GLY A 359 -17.98 0.05 -29.25
C GLY A 359 -18.49 0.55 -30.59
#